data_0fb9d3919b66dd8dd32f67bdb1088c25
#
_entry.id   0fb9d3919b66dd8dd32f67bdb1088c25
#
_cell.length_a   1.000
_cell.length_b   1.000
_cell.length_c   1.000
_cell.angle_alpha   90.00
_cell.angle_beta   90.00
_cell.angle_gamma   90.00
#
_symmetry.space_group_name_H-M   'P 1'
#
loop_
_entity.id
_entity.type
_entity.pdbx_description
1 polymer ?
#
loop_
_entity_poly.entity_id
_entity_poly.type
_entity_poly.pdbx_seq_one_letter_code
_entity_poly.pdbx_strand_id
1 'polypeptide(L)'
;HVILSTVIWKDRIYTEEWKNFLEFAKEKEVGTYIVYAKPVGAFEGVTEQMMTEKEGKILQQFEEEYDIFTHMTPSYGRDIGCIAVKRMVSISRYGDIMPCPYQHVSLGNFFEEPLKNIIDRGLNIKWFDPTKNMPCICGVDKGFIENVISETYGDSEVPVRYDRVFTTDDFIDKGNIGTVSPDSGVGREVETWQNAPLITLKGKKVKPYDPVEESIKGGT
;
A
#
# COMPACT_ATOMS: atom_id res chain seq x y z
N HIS A 1 13.55 -5.74 20.96
CA HIS A 1 14.01 -6.21 19.66
C HIS A 1 14.16 -5.00 18.73
N VAL A 2 15.23 -4.97 17.96
CA VAL A 2 15.51 -3.96 16.93
C VAL A 2 15.40 -4.64 15.57
N ILE A 3 14.77 -3.96 14.63
CA ILE A 3 14.68 -4.38 13.22
C ILE A 3 15.16 -3.21 12.39
N LEU A 4 16.08 -3.46 11.48
CA LEU A 4 16.47 -2.48 10.47
C LEU A 4 15.43 -2.47 9.35
N SER A 5 15.12 -1.29 8.80
CA SER A 5 14.28 -1.17 7.61
C SER A 5 15.03 -0.40 6.54
N THR A 6 15.00 -0.93 5.32
CA THR A 6 15.68 -0.31 4.17
C THR A 6 14.91 -0.52 2.88
N VAL A 7 15.18 0.34 1.91
CA VAL A 7 14.60 0.24 0.57
C VAL A 7 15.62 -0.39 -0.37
N ILE A 8 15.15 -1.34 -1.18
CA ILE A 8 15.93 -1.97 -2.26
C ILE A 8 15.38 -1.56 -3.62
N TRP A 9 16.27 -1.29 -4.56
CA TRP A 9 15.95 -1.02 -5.96
C TRP A 9 16.90 -1.81 -6.88
N LYS A 10 16.59 -1.83 -8.16
CA LYS A 10 17.26 -2.68 -9.16
C LYS A 10 18.77 -2.65 -9.10
N ASP A 11 19.38 -1.48 -9.14
CA ASP A 11 20.83 -1.38 -9.21
C ASP A 11 21.50 -1.63 -7.85
N ARG A 12 20.82 -1.27 -6.76
CA ARG A 12 21.37 -1.41 -5.42
C ARG A 12 21.62 -2.88 -5.03
N ILE A 13 20.80 -3.80 -5.49
CA ILE A 13 20.90 -5.23 -5.12
C ILE A 13 22.25 -5.85 -5.53
N TYR A 14 22.92 -5.26 -6.52
CA TYR A 14 24.20 -5.72 -7.04
C TYR A 14 25.42 -5.03 -6.42
N THR A 15 25.22 -4.07 -5.51
CA THR A 15 26.32 -3.28 -4.93
C THR A 15 27.00 -3.99 -3.77
N GLU A 16 28.30 -3.72 -3.59
CA GLU A 16 29.03 -4.15 -2.39
C GLU A 16 28.50 -3.47 -1.12
N GLU A 17 27.97 -2.24 -1.23
CA GLU A 17 27.30 -1.56 -0.11
C GLU A 17 26.11 -2.36 0.40
N TRP A 18 25.30 -2.92 -0.49
CA TRP A 18 24.17 -3.77 -0.13
C TRP A 18 24.63 -5.03 0.61
N LYS A 19 25.64 -5.72 0.11
CA LYS A 19 26.19 -6.90 0.77
C LYS A 19 26.77 -6.56 2.15
N ASN A 20 27.55 -5.50 2.24
CA ASN A 20 28.13 -5.04 3.49
C ASN A 20 27.04 -4.69 4.53
N PHE A 21 25.92 -4.13 4.07
CA PHE A 21 24.76 -3.87 4.95
C PHE A 21 24.16 -5.16 5.48
N LEU A 22 23.98 -6.19 4.65
CA LEU A 22 23.46 -7.49 5.09
C LEU A 22 24.43 -8.21 6.06
N GLU A 23 25.73 -8.18 5.75
CA GLU A 23 26.74 -8.74 6.66
C GLU A 23 26.77 -8.01 8.00
N PHE A 24 26.66 -6.68 8.00
CA PHE A 24 26.53 -5.89 9.22
C PHE A 24 25.30 -6.31 10.05
N ALA A 25 24.14 -6.44 9.41
CA ALA A 25 22.92 -6.85 10.10
C ALA A 25 23.07 -8.26 10.72
N LYS A 26 23.67 -9.18 9.97
CA LYS A 26 23.97 -10.54 10.42
C LYS A 26 24.95 -10.57 11.60
N GLU A 27 26.05 -9.81 11.52
CA GLU A 27 27.02 -9.67 12.62
C GLU A 27 26.37 -9.12 13.90
N LYS A 28 25.41 -8.21 13.77
CA LYS A 28 24.70 -7.63 14.91
C LYS A 28 23.48 -8.43 15.36
N GLU A 29 23.20 -9.56 14.72
CA GLU A 29 22.04 -10.42 14.99
C GLU A 29 20.72 -9.63 14.94
N VAL A 30 20.57 -8.74 13.93
CA VAL A 30 19.42 -7.85 13.76
C VAL A 30 18.68 -8.23 12.50
N GLY A 31 17.40 -8.54 12.62
CA GLY A 31 16.52 -8.79 11.49
C GLY A 31 16.33 -7.55 10.62
N THR A 32 16.14 -7.73 9.32
CA THR A 32 16.00 -6.63 8.37
C THR A 32 14.73 -6.73 7.56
N TYR A 33 13.90 -5.68 7.61
CA TYR A 33 12.72 -5.52 6.75
C TYR A 33 13.07 -4.78 5.49
N ILE A 34 12.86 -5.44 4.35
CA ILE A 34 13.18 -4.90 3.03
C ILE A 34 11.90 -4.40 2.34
N VAL A 35 11.91 -3.15 1.95
CA VAL A 35 10.87 -2.54 1.14
C VAL A 35 11.35 -2.40 -0.30
N TYR A 36 10.61 -2.91 -1.25
CA TYR A 36 10.88 -2.66 -2.66
C TYR A 36 10.64 -1.18 -2.97
N ALA A 37 11.55 -0.55 -3.70
CA ALA A 37 11.28 0.77 -4.25
C ALA A 37 9.98 0.76 -5.05
N LYS A 38 9.22 1.83 -4.92
CA LYS A 38 7.97 2.05 -5.66
C LYS A 38 8.12 3.36 -6.42
N PRO A 39 7.57 3.47 -7.63
CA PRO A 39 7.66 4.69 -8.42
C PRO A 39 6.70 5.76 -7.92
N VAL A 40 6.81 6.11 -6.65
CA VAL A 40 6.01 7.13 -5.95
C VAL A 40 6.90 7.97 -5.04
N GLY A 41 6.48 9.17 -4.70
CA GLY A 41 7.26 10.09 -3.90
C GLY A 41 8.59 10.43 -4.58
N ALA A 42 9.73 10.22 -3.91
CA ALA A 42 11.05 10.53 -4.49
C ALA A 42 11.42 9.67 -5.72
N PHE A 43 10.73 8.56 -5.95
CA PHE A 43 10.89 7.69 -7.11
C PHE A 43 9.79 7.88 -8.16
N GLU A 44 8.93 8.90 -8.04
CA GLU A 44 7.89 9.18 -9.02
C GLU A 44 8.51 9.37 -10.40
N GLY A 45 8.04 8.59 -11.38
CA GLY A 45 8.56 8.60 -12.76
C GLY A 45 9.89 7.87 -12.96
N VAL A 46 10.57 7.41 -11.91
CA VAL A 46 11.89 6.71 -12.00
C VAL A 46 11.65 5.21 -12.15
N THR A 47 11.04 4.80 -13.26
CA THR A 47 10.61 3.40 -13.48
C THR A 47 11.75 2.44 -13.80
N GLU A 48 12.86 2.93 -14.34
CA GLU A 48 14.03 2.14 -14.67
C GLU A 48 14.75 1.57 -13.45
N GLN A 49 14.55 2.16 -12.28
CA GLN A 49 15.13 1.70 -11.01
C GLN A 49 14.24 0.67 -10.29
N MET A 50 13.05 0.41 -10.80
CA MET A 50 12.17 -0.59 -10.21
C MET A 50 12.74 -2.00 -10.43
N MET A 51 12.57 -2.84 -9.41
CA MET A 51 13.00 -4.23 -9.49
C MET A 51 12.21 -4.97 -10.57
N THR A 52 12.84 -5.96 -11.18
CA THR A 52 12.18 -6.91 -12.07
C THR A 52 12.00 -8.25 -11.37
N GLU A 53 11.34 -9.19 -12.03
CA GLU A 53 11.24 -10.56 -11.52
C GLU A 53 12.62 -11.20 -11.26
N LYS A 54 13.63 -10.82 -12.04
CA LYS A 54 15.01 -11.29 -11.86
C LYS A 54 15.59 -10.85 -10.52
N GLU A 55 15.49 -9.57 -10.21
CA GLU A 55 15.97 -9.03 -8.93
C GLU A 55 15.16 -9.58 -7.76
N GLY A 56 13.85 -9.80 -7.95
CA GLY A 56 13.00 -10.46 -6.96
C GLY A 56 13.48 -11.86 -6.59
N LYS A 57 13.91 -12.65 -7.58
CA LYS A 57 14.51 -13.99 -7.36
C LYS A 57 15.86 -13.91 -6.62
N ILE A 58 16.69 -12.92 -6.94
CA ILE A 58 17.95 -12.69 -6.21
C ILE A 58 17.66 -12.34 -4.76
N LEU A 59 16.66 -11.50 -4.50
CA LEU A 59 16.31 -11.15 -3.11
C LEU A 59 15.81 -12.37 -2.33
N GLN A 60 15.07 -13.28 -2.98
CA GLN A 60 14.67 -14.55 -2.34
C GLN A 60 15.87 -15.41 -1.93
N GLN A 61 16.96 -15.42 -2.72
CA GLN A 61 18.20 -16.10 -2.33
C GLN A 61 18.84 -15.46 -1.10
N PHE A 62 18.81 -14.13 -1.00
CA PHE A 62 19.27 -13.45 0.21
C PHE A 62 18.39 -13.76 1.44
N GLU A 63 17.07 -13.97 1.27
CA GLU A 63 16.19 -14.42 2.37
C GLU A 63 16.59 -15.80 2.94
N GLU A 64 17.25 -16.65 2.15
CA GLU A 64 17.74 -17.95 2.61
C GLU A 64 19.07 -17.85 3.39
N GLU A 65 19.86 -16.81 3.12
CA GLU A 65 21.20 -16.64 3.68
C GLU A 65 21.23 -15.67 4.88
N TYR A 66 20.35 -14.68 4.88
CA TYR A 66 20.29 -13.61 5.87
C TYR A 66 18.94 -13.56 6.58
N ASP A 67 18.91 -13.03 7.80
CA ASP A 67 17.65 -12.78 8.52
C ASP A 67 16.95 -11.53 7.96
N ILE A 68 16.46 -11.64 6.73
CA ILE A 68 15.71 -10.59 6.04
C ILE A 68 14.30 -11.08 5.70
N PHE A 69 13.38 -10.14 5.66
CA PHE A 69 12.01 -10.41 5.23
C PHE A 69 11.44 -9.19 4.50
N THR A 70 10.48 -9.45 3.64
CA THR A 70 9.76 -8.43 2.87
C THR A 70 8.26 -8.55 3.15
N HIS A 71 7.46 -7.62 2.65
CA HIS A 71 6.00 -7.77 2.65
C HIS A 71 5.52 -8.94 1.75
N MET A 72 6.44 -9.57 1.00
CA MET A 72 6.20 -10.75 0.16
C MET A 72 6.64 -12.06 0.84
N THR A 73 7.24 -12.00 2.03
CA THR A 73 7.64 -13.19 2.80
C THR A 73 6.39 -14.03 3.16
N PRO A 74 6.50 -15.37 3.31
CA PRO A 74 5.35 -16.30 3.38
C PRO A 74 4.23 -15.93 4.33
N SER A 75 4.56 -15.35 5.47
CA SER A 75 3.56 -14.91 6.45
C SER A 75 2.69 -13.75 5.95
N TYR A 76 3.09 -13.07 4.87
CA TYR A 76 2.40 -11.92 4.31
C TYR A 76 1.75 -12.20 2.96
N GLY A 77 2.47 -12.74 1.98
CA GLY A 77 1.93 -12.81 0.63
C GLY A 77 2.62 -13.75 -0.35
N ARG A 78 3.64 -14.52 0.08
CA ARG A 78 4.38 -15.40 -0.83
C ARG A 78 3.46 -16.46 -1.49
N ASP A 79 2.45 -16.91 -0.79
CA ASP A 79 1.44 -17.89 -1.24
C ASP A 79 0.39 -17.31 -2.20
N ILE A 80 0.08 -16.01 -2.08
CA ILE A 80 -0.95 -15.32 -2.88
C ILE A 80 -0.39 -14.17 -3.73
N GLY A 81 0.92 -13.96 -3.70
CA GLY A 81 1.59 -12.84 -4.36
C GLY A 81 1.27 -11.49 -3.72
N CYS A 82 1.08 -10.45 -4.54
CA CYS A 82 0.76 -9.11 -4.07
C CYS A 82 -0.45 -9.13 -3.12
N ILE A 83 -0.27 -8.56 -1.92
CA ILE A 83 -1.30 -8.56 -0.86
C ILE A 83 -2.29 -7.40 -0.96
N ALA A 84 -2.08 -6.47 -1.92
CA ALA A 84 -2.98 -5.34 -2.14
C ALA A 84 -4.43 -5.82 -2.31
N VAL A 85 -5.36 -5.22 -1.59
CA VAL A 85 -6.78 -5.59 -1.44
C VAL A 85 -7.00 -6.96 -0.79
N LYS A 86 -6.19 -7.97 -1.12
CA LYS A 86 -6.37 -9.36 -0.66
C LYS A 86 -6.18 -9.53 0.85
N ARG A 87 -5.17 -8.90 1.42
CA ARG A 87 -4.82 -8.96 2.85
C ARG A 87 -4.49 -7.61 3.45
N MET A 88 -4.38 -6.57 2.63
CA MET A 88 -4.04 -5.22 3.05
C MET A 88 -4.83 -4.20 2.26
N VAL A 89 -5.32 -3.18 2.94
CA VAL A 89 -5.77 -1.92 2.38
C VAL A 89 -5.18 -0.78 3.19
N SER A 90 -5.10 0.39 2.61
CA SER A 90 -4.77 1.62 3.33
C SER A 90 -5.99 2.52 3.37
N ILE A 91 -6.12 3.25 4.46
CA ILE A 91 -7.24 4.19 4.68
C ILE A 91 -6.65 5.58 4.82
N SER A 92 -7.09 6.52 3.98
CA SER A 92 -6.73 7.92 4.14
C SER A 92 -7.44 8.54 5.35
N ARG A 93 -6.96 9.69 5.82
CA ARG A 93 -7.65 10.45 6.88
C ARG A 93 -9.06 10.89 6.49
N TYR A 94 -9.37 10.87 5.21
CA TYR A 94 -10.68 11.26 4.66
C TYR A 94 -11.58 10.07 4.37
N GLY A 95 -11.16 8.85 4.70
CA GLY A 95 -11.94 7.63 4.54
C GLY A 95 -11.77 6.91 3.21
N ASP A 96 -10.88 7.37 2.33
CA ASP A 96 -10.62 6.68 1.08
C ASP A 96 -9.90 5.35 1.33
N ILE A 97 -10.38 4.31 0.70
CA ILE A 97 -9.79 2.97 0.75
C ILE A 97 -8.89 2.79 -0.47
N MET A 98 -7.60 2.63 -0.23
CA MET A 98 -6.58 2.38 -1.26
C MET A 98 -6.12 0.93 -1.21
N PRO A 99 -5.73 0.31 -2.34
CA PRO A 99 -5.25 -1.07 -2.39
C PRO A 99 -4.07 -1.35 -1.46
N CYS A 100 -3.15 -0.41 -1.35
CA CYS A 100 -2.02 -0.43 -0.42
C CYS A 100 -1.47 1.01 -0.25
N PRO A 101 -0.52 1.26 0.67
CA PRO A 101 -0.02 2.63 0.90
C PRO A 101 0.79 3.21 -0.26
N TYR A 102 1.13 2.42 -1.26
CA TYR A 102 1.92 2.84 -2.44
C TYR A 102 1.08 2.99 -3.71
N GLN A 103 -0.22 2.79 -3.63
CA GLN A 103 -1.14 2.91 -4.76
C GLN A 103 -2.14 4.01 -4.42
N HIS A 104 -1.91 5.19 -4.98
CA HIS A 104 -2.70 6.39 -4.69
C HIS A 104 -3.99 6.41 -5.49
N VAL A 105 -4.69 5.27 -5.52
CA VAL A 105 -6.00 5.09 -6.15
C VAL A 105 -7.04 4.78 -5.09
N SER A 106 -8.09 5.58 -5.00
CA SER A 106 -9.24 5.33 -4.13
C SER A 106 -10.18 4.32 -4.77
N LEU A 107 -10.36 3.18 -4.13
CA LEU A 107 -11.37 2.18 -4.50
C LEU A 107 -12.79 2.57 -4.08
N GLY A 108 -12.92 3.55 -3.21
CA GLY A 108 -14.16 4.06 -2.63
C GLY A 108 -13.90 4.65 -1.26
N ASN A 109 -14.94 5.24 -0.66
CA ASN A 109 -14.85 5.88 0.65
C ASN A 109 -15.76 5.17 1.66
N PHE A 110 -15.21 4.74 2.80
CA PHE A 110 -15.96 3.95 3.78
C PHE A 110 -16.99 4.77 4.56
N PHE A 111 -16.96 6.09 4.48
CA PHE A 111 -18.01 6.95 5.00
C PHE A 111 -19.22 7.04 4.06
N GLU A 112 -19.04 6.70 2.78
CA GLU A 112 -20.06 6.81 1.72
C GLU A 112 -20.71 5.47 1.41
N GLU A 113 -19.97 4.36 1.55
CA GLU A 113 -20.46 3.03 1.24
C GLU A 113 -19.86 1.95 2.17
N PRO A 114 -20.52 0.77 2.31
CA PRO A 114 -19.98 -0.33 3.10
C PRO A 114 -18.60 -0.79 2.62
N LEU A 115 -17.66 -0.97 3.54
CA LEU A 115 -16.30 -1.44 3.25
C LEU A 115 -16.29 -2.73 2.41
N LYS A 116 -17.27 -3.62 2.65
CA LYS A 116 -17.41 -4.86 1.85
C LYS A 116 -17.55 -4.57 0.36
N ASN A 117 -18.35 -3.58 -0.03
CA ASN A 117 -18.55 -3.23 -1.45
C ASN A 117 -17.26 -2.71 -2.06
N ILE A 118 -16.50 -1.93 -1.30
CA ILE A 118 -15.21 -1.38 -1.74
C ILE A 118 -14.18 -2.51 -1.94
N ILE A 119 -14.12 -3.45 -1.01
CA ILE A 119 -13.22 -4.62 -1.13
C ILE A 119 -13.64 -5.52 -2.29
N ASP A 120 -14.92 -5.83 -2.44
CA ASP A 120 -15.43 -6.65 -3.54
C ASP A 120 -15.10 -6.00 -4.90
N ARG A 121 -15.26 -4.67 -5.02
CA ARG A 121 -14.86 -3.89 -6.18
C ARG A 121 -13.36 -4.03 -6.45
N GLY A 122 -12.53 -3.85 -5.43
CA GLY A 122 -11.09 -4.00 -5.56
C GLY A 122 -10.67 -5.40 -6.01
N LEU A 123 -11.25 -6.45 -5.42
CA LEU A 123 -10.98 -7.85 -5.80
C LEU A 123 -11.51 -8.20 -7.20
N ASN A 124 -12.46 -7.43 -7.73
CA ASN A 124 -12.96 -7.58 -9.08
C ASN A 124 -12.05 -6.92 -10.14
N ILE A 125 -11.07 -6.12 -9.74
CA ILE A 125 -10.06 -5.58 -10.65
C ILE A 125 -9.03 -6.65 -10.96
N LYS A 126 -8.80 -6.94 -12.24
CA LYS A 126 -7.92 -8.02 -12.74
C LYS A 126 -6.50 -8.01 -12.15
N TRP A 127 -6.00 -6.82 -11.76
CA TRP A 127 -4.69 -6.66 -11.15
C TRP A 127 -4.62 -7.18 -9.71
N PHE A 128 -5.75 -7.23 -9.02
CA PHE A 128 -5.86 -7.73 -7.64
C PHE A 128 -6.56 -9.08 -7.55
N ASP A 129 -6.74 -9.77 -8.67
CA ASP A 129 -7.34 -11.10 -8.75
C ASP A 129 -6.68 -12.05 -7.73
N PRO A 130 -7.46 -12.59 -6.77
CA PRO A 130 -6.92 -13.44 -5.72
C PRO A 130 -6.38 -14.78 -6.23
N THR A 131 -6.74 -15.18 -7.45
CA THR A 131 -6.24 -16.42 -8.07
C THR A 131 -4.85 -16.26 -8.69
N LYS A 132 -4.36 -15.02 -8.83
CA LYS A 132 -3.05 -14.75 -9.43
C LYS A 132 -1.99 -14.55 -8.35
N ASN A 133 -0.94 -15.38 -8.42
CA ASN A 133 0.25 -15.19 -7.61
C ASN A 133 1.22 -14.24 -8.34
N MET A 134 0.93 -12.95 -8.25
CA MET A 134 1.77 -11.88 -8.80
C MET A 134 2.75 -11.38 -7.75
N PRO A 135 4.00 -11.03 -8.11
CA PRO A 135 4.90 -10.31 -7.19
C PRO A 135 4.29 -8.94 -6.82
N CYS A 136 5.02 -8.14 -6.06
CA CYS A 136 4.58 -6.78 -5.72
C CYS A 136 4.33 -5.95 -6.99
N ILE A 137 3.06 -5.82 -7.42
CA ILE A 137 2.71 -5.23 -8.72
C ILE A 137 3.20 -3.79 -8.86
N CYS A 138 3.10 -2.97 -7.82
CA CYS A 138 3.58 -1.58 -7.88
C CYS A 138 5.11 -1.43 -7.73
N GLY A 139 5.83 -2.51 -7.50
CA GLY A 139 7.30 -2.48 -7.39
C GLY A 139 8.02 -3.28 -8.47
N VAL A 140 7.31 -4.16 -9.22
CA VAL A 140 7.93 -5.12 -10.14
C VAL A 140 7.18 -5.23 -11.46
N ASP A 141 5.87 -5.02 -11.48
CA ASP A 141 5.06 -5.16 -12.69
C ASP A 141 5.08 -3.88 -13.52
N LYS A 142 5.84 -3.91 -14.62
CA LYS A 142 5.99 -2.76 -15.51
C LYS A 142 4.65 -2.31 -16.11
N GLY A 143 3.80 -3.23 -16.49
CA GLY A 143 2.49 -2.92 -17.07
C GLY A 143 1.58 -2.21 -16.07
N PHE A 144 1.58 -2.65 -14.82
CA PHE A 144 0.83 -1.98 -13.77
C PHE A 144 1.39 -0.58 -13.47
N ILE A 145 2.72 -0.45 -13.41
CA ILE A 145 3.37 0.84 -13.17
C ILE A 145 3.02 1.84 -14.27
N GLU A 146 3.14 1.43 -15.54
CA GLU A 146 2.93 2.30 -16.69
C GLU A 146 1.46 2.63 -16.98
N ASN A 147 0.51 1.75 -16.62
CA ASN A 147 -0.91 1.94 -16.94
C ASN A 147 -1.77 2.34 -15.73
N VAL A 148 -1.26 2.21 -14.51
CA VAL A 148 -2.04 2.49 -13.30
C VAL A 148 -1.34 3.50 -12.40
N ILE A 149 -0.08 3.24 -12.01
CA ILE A 149 0.61 4.14 -11.08
C ILE A 149 0.90 5.48 -11.74
N SER A 150 1.33 5.49 -13.01
CA SER A 150 1.64 6.72 -13.74
C SER A 150 0.44 7.66 -13.88
N GLU A 151 -0.79 7.13 -13.92
CA GLU A 151 -2.01 7.94 -13.99
C GLU A 151 -2.28 8.76 -12.72
N THR A 152 -1.54 8.48 -11.65
CA THR A 152 -1.64 9.25 -10.38
C THR A 152 -0.56 10.31 -10.24
N TYR A 153 0.39 10.39 -11.19
CA TYR A 153 1.52 11.32 -11.08
C TYR A 153 1.10 12.76 -11.26
N GLY A 154 1.59 13.62 -10.36
CA GLY A 154 1.32 15.05 -10.42
C GLY A 154 -0.15 15.43 -10.21
N ASP A 155 -1.05 14.50 -9.91
CA ASP A 155 -2.44 14.83 -9.61
C ASP A 155 -2.53 15.57 -8.27
N SER A 156 -3.25 16.69 -8.27
CA SER A 156 -3.47 17.49 -7.05
C SER A 156 -4.47 16.84 -6.08
N GLU A 157 -5.27 15.90 -6.59
CA GLU A 157 -6.30 15.18 -5.84
C GLU A 157 -5.92 13.71 -5.68
N VAL A 158 -5.04 13.41 -4.75
CA VAL A 158 -4.68 12.04 -4.39
C VAL A 158 -5.33 11.65 -3.06
N PRO A 159 -5.86 10.42 -2.97
CA PRO A 159 -5.87 9.36 -3.98
C PRO A 159 -6.86 9.63 -5.12
N VAL A 160 -6.44 9.30 -6.34
CA VAL A 160 -7.26 9.42 -7.55
C VAL A 160 -8.37 8.36 -7.52
N ARG A 161 -9.59 8.71 -7.92
CA ARG A 161 -10.70 7.73 -7.94
C ARG A 161 -10.43 6.59 -8.94
N TYR A 162 -10.83 5.38 -8.56
CA TYR A 162 -10.62 4.16 -9.36
C TYR A 162 -11.19 4.26 -10.79
N ASP A 163 -12.32 4.94 -10.97
CA ASP A 163 -13.02 5.08 -12.26
C ASP A 163 -12.33 6.07 -13.24
N ARG A 164 -11.34 6.82 -12.76
CA ARG A 164 -10.45 7.62 -13.61
C ARG A 164 -9.24 6.83 -14.09
N VAL A 165 -8.90 5.74 -13.41
CA VAL A 165 -7.69 4.93 -13.66
C VAL A 165 -8.04 3.61 -14.34
N PHE A 166 -9.09 2.94 -13.89
CA PHE A 166 -9.50 1.63 -14.41
C PHE A 166 -10.69 1.78 -15.36
N THR A 167 -10.60 1.12 -16.50
CA THR A 167 -11.68 1.00 -17.48
C THR A 167 -12.53 -0.25 -17.21
N THR A 168 -13.67 -0.38 -17.88
CA THR A 168 -14.51 -1.59 -17.79
C THR A 168 -13.75 -2.86 -18.17
N ASP A 169 -12.72 -2.76 -19.00
CA ASP A 169 -11.89 -3.92 -19.40
C ASP A 169 -10.91 -4.36 -18.31
N ASP A 170 -10.74 -3.57 -17.27
CA ASP A 170 -9.92 -3.92 -16.12
C ASP A 170 -10.67 -4.73 -15.06
N PHE A 171 -11.97 -4.92 -15.20
CA PHE A 171 -12.78 -5.71 -14.28
C PHE A 171 -12.99 -7.15 -14.79
N ILE A 172 -12.97 -8.11 -13.84
CA ILE A 172 -13.18 -9.53 -14.11
C ILE A 172 -14.67 -9.77 -14.44
N ASP A 173 -15.55 -9.26 -13.59
CA ASP A 173 -17.01 -9.25 -13.79
C ASP A 173 -17.48 -7.82 -14.11
N LYS A 174 -17.77 -7.58 -15.38
CA LYS A 174 -18.23 -6.28 -15.88
C LYS A 174 -19.63 -5.91 -15.39
N GLY A 175 -20.42 -6.86 -14.93
CA GLY A 175 -21.74 -6.64 -14.36
C GLY A 175 -21.71 -6.14 -12.90
N ASN A 176 -20.58 -6.30 -12.21
CA ASN A 176 -20.41 -5.99 -10.79
C ASN A 176 -19.35 -4.91 -10.55
N ILE A 177 -19.33 -3.88 -11.38
CA ILE A 177 -18.39 -2.75 -11.22
C ILE A 177 -18.75 -1.87 -10.02
N GLY A 178 -19.92 -2.08 -9.44
CA GLY A 178 -20.44 -1.30 -8.31
C GLY A 178 -20.57 0.18 -8.71
N THR A 179 -21.65 0.50 -9.44
CA THR A 179 -21.97 1.91 -9.76
C THR A 179 -22.31 2.66 -8.48
N VAL A 180 -21.37 3.42 -7.97
CA VAL A 180 -21.73 4.54 -7.11
C VAL A 180 -22.46 5.52 -8.03
N SER A 181 -23.75 5.73 -7.78
CA SER A 181 -24.49 6.76 -8.49
C SER A 181 -23.77 8.09 -8.31
N PRO A 182 -23.48 8.86 -9.38
CA PRO A 182 -22.92 10.21 -9.26
C PRO A 182 -23.79 11.15 -8.41
N ASP A 183 -25.04 10.77 -8.19
CA ASP A 183 -26.05 11.53 -7.46
C ASP A 183 -26.20 11.18 -5.98
N SER A 184 -25.36 10.33 -5.39
CA SER A 184 -25.29 10.21 -3.94
C SER A 184 -24.57 11.40 -3.32
N GLY A 185 -24.94 12.60 -3.75
CA GLY A 185 -24.57 13.87 -3.13
C GLY A 185 -25.22 13.99 -1.75
N VAL A 186 -24.83 13.13 -0.84
CA VAL A 186 -25.01 13.35 0.58
C VAL A 186 -23.75 14.05 1.05
N GLY A 187 -23.76 15.37 0.93
CA GLY A 187 -22.97 16.22 1.81
C GLY A 187 -23.41 15.94 3.24
N ARG A 188 -22.93 14.85 3.84
CA ARG A 188 -22.98 14.70 5.28
C ARG A 188 -21.94 15.67 5.81
N GLU A 189 -22.43 16.67 6.55
CA GLU A 189 -21.57 17.38 7.49
C GLU A 189 -20.78 16.30 8.24
N VAL A 190 -19.47 16.30 8.07
CA VAL A 190 -18.58 15.44 8.84
C VAL A 190 -18.75 15.90 10.27
N GLU A 191 -19.50 15.10 11.07
CA GLU A 191 -19.51 15.31 12.51
C GLU A 191 -18.06 15.38 12.94
N THR A 192 -17.70 16.54 13.50
CA THR A 192 -16.33 16.80 13.90
C THR A 192 -15.85 15.68 14.82
N TRP A 193 -14.58 15.34 14.78
CA TRP A 193 -13.92 14.30 15.59
C TRP A 193 -14.23 14.34 17.08
N GLN A 194 -14.81 15.44 17.57
CA GLN A 194 -15.27 15.63 18.94
C GLN A 194 -16.40 14.69 19.35
N ASN A 195 -17.17 14.16 18.39
CA ASN A 195 -18.31 13.25 18.62
C ASN A 195 -18.04 11.80 18.22
N ALA A 196 -16.82 11.47 17.77
CA ALA A 196 -16.48 10.10 17.43
C ALA A 196 -16.60 9.17 18.65
N PRO A 197 -17.24 8.00 18.55
CA PRO A 197 -17.34 7.06 19.65
C PRO A 197 -15.95 6.62 20.10
N LEU A 198 -15.71 6.59 21.41
CA LEU A 198 -14.46 6.15 22.00
C LEU A 198 -14.12 4.72 21.56
N ILE A 199 -12.97 4.54 20.89
CA ILE A 199 -12.49 3.21 20.53
C ILE A 199 -12.01 2.49 21.80
N THR A 200 -12.56 1.33 22.07
CA THR A 200 -12.17 0.51 23.22
C THR A 200 -11.10 -0.49 22.79
N LEU A 201 -9.83 -0.20 23.09
CA LEU A 201 -8.74 -1.17 22.95
C LEU A 201 -8.49 -1.83 24.32
N LYS A 202 -8.69 -3.15 24.40
CA LYS A 202 -8.46 -3.96 25.62
C LYS A 202 -9.14 -3.40 26.89
N GLY A 203 -10.40 -2.96 26.79
CA GLY A 203 -11.18 -2.50 27.94
C GLY A 203 -10.80 -1.11 28.49
N LYS A 204 -9.88 -0.39 27.86
CA LYS A 204 -9.56 1.00 28.19
C LYS A 204 -10.17 1.93 27.16
N LYS A 205 -10.94 2.93 27.64
CA LYS A 205 -11.41 4.03 26.80
C LYS A 205 -10.22 4.90 26.44
N VAL A 206 -9.90 4.99 25.15
CA VAL A 206 -8.83 5.85 24.63
C VAL A 206 -9.50 7.04 23.95
N LYS A 207 -9.15 8.26 24.40
CA LYS A 207 -9.56 9.47 23.69
C LYS A 207 -8.85 9.51 22.32
N PRO A 208 -9.55 9.96 21.25
CA PRO A 208 -8.90 10.26 19.99
C PRO A 208 -7.76 11.28 20.23
N TYR A 209 -6.66 11.11 19.52
CA TYR A 209 -5.56 12.07 19.54
C TYR A 209 -6.05 13.40 18.94
N ASP A 210 -6.02 14.48 19.71
CA ASP A 210 -6.30 15.83 19.24
C ASP A 210 -4.97 16.62 19.14
N PRO A 211 -4.47 16.85 17.91
CA PRO A 211 -3.22 17.60 17.72
C PRO A 211 -3.28 19.05 18.18
N VAL A 212 -4.47 19.60 18.38
CA VAL A 212 -4.65 21.00 18.85
C VAL A 212 -4.48 21.09 20.36
N GLU A 213 -4.91 20.08 21.13
CA GLU A 213 -4.73 20.09 22.60
C GLU A 213 -3.26 19.99 23.05
N GLU A 214 -2.39 19.32 22.26
CA GLU A 214 -0.97 19.22 22.62
C GLU A 214 -0.16 20.47 22.26
N SER A 215 -0.53 21.22 21.23
CA SER A 215 0.14 22.46 20.88
C SER A 215 -0.06 23.59 21.93
N ILE A 216 -1.11 23.50 22.76
CA ILE A 216 -1.40 24.46 23.82
C ILE A 216 -0.64 24.16 25.12
N LYS A 217 -0.22 22.92 25.34
CA LYS A 217 0.49 22.48 26.57
C LYS A 217 2.01 22.60 26.49
N GLY A 218 2.57 22.88 25.31
CA GLY A 218 4.01 23.04 25.08
C GLY A 218 4.55 24.46 25.12
N GLY A 219 3.74 25.43 25.49
CA GLY A 219 4.10 26.86 25.52
C GLY A 219 4.09 27.44 26.95
N THR A 220 5.04 27.02 27.78
CA THR A 220 5.50 27.80 28.97
C THR A 220 6.98 27.52 29.17
#